data_b968434c95a06dbb07386d8918bf1012
#
_entry.id   b968434c95a06dbb07386d8918bf1012
#
_cell.length_a   1.000
_cell.length_b   1.000
_cell.length_c   1.000
_cell.angle_alpha   90.00
_cell.angle_beta   90.00
_cell.angle_gamma   90.00
#
_symmetry.space_group_name_H-M   'P 1'
#
loop_
_entity.id
_entity.type
_entity.pdbx_description
1 polymer ?
#
loop_
_entity_poly.entity_id
_entity_poly.type
_entity_poly.pdbx_seq_one_letter_code
_entity_poly.pdbx_strand_id
1 'polypeptide(L)'
;MLFRYLTVEILKLRRSLALLLCLAAPACIAILGALIVIDRGSDWRSFVQGNAGFWAFAMLPLTLTALSVLLAQMEHGAKAWDHVLALPGARRNVYLAKVLVMTGLLVGMSVWLFVLLHAAGYAVEAVAPGKLRGMPQPGAAARILAEMACASLLVAVLQLWVALRFRSFVPPLVFGIAGTFVALVAVGARQGLYFPWLMAVNVMATDPGRHAVALMLGGGGGAAMLAAMCVVLARRDMVSG
;
A
#
# COMPACT_ATOMS: atom_id res chain seq x y z
N MET A 1 20.94 7.02 -15.24
CA MET A 1 20.09 6.08 -15.98
C MET A 1 18.79 5.75 -15.21
N LEU A 2 18.83 5.41 -13.92
CA LEU A 2 17.63 5.10 -13.11
C LEU A 2 16.53 6.20 -13.20
N PHE A 3 16.92 7.47 -13.14
CA PHE A 3 15.99 8.60 -13.22
C PHE A 3 15.13 8.59 -14.51
N ARG A 4 15.70 8.21 -15.65
CA ARG A 4 14.95 8.09 -16.92
C ARG A 4 13.90 6.99 -16.86
N TYR A 5 14.23 5.82 -16.28
CA TYR A 5 13.28 4.73 -16.08
C TYR A 5 12.16 5.16 -15.13
N LEU A 6 12.48 5.84 -14.03
CA LEU A 6 11.50 6.35 -13.09
C LEU A 6 10.55 7.36 -13.76
N THR A 7 11.07 8.29 -14.56
CA THR A 7 10.24 9.26 -15.30
C THR A 7 9.26 8.54 -16.25
N VAL A 8 9.74 7.52 -16.98
CA VAL A 8 8.87 6.73 -17.87
C VAL A 8 7.79 6.01 -17.09
N GLU A 9 8.11 5.37 -15.97
CA GLU A 9 7.13 4.68 -15.12
C GLU A 9 6.10 5.66 -14.55
N ILE A 10 6.51 6.85 -14.11
CA ILE A 10 5.57 7.89 -13.64
C ILE A 10 4.67 8.40 -14.79
N LEU A 11 5.22 8.57 -15.99
CA LEU A 11 4.42 8.99 -17.15
C LEU A 11 3.35 7.96 -17.53
N LYS A 12 3.64 6.65 -17.40
CA LYS A 12 2.68 5.57 -17.61
C LYS A 12 1.50 5.63 -16.64
N LEU A 13 1.70 6.19 -15.44
CA LEU A 13 0.62 6.34 -14.47
C LEU A 13 -0.41 7.40 -14.87
N ARG A 14 -0.03 8.36 -15.69
CA ARG A 14 -0.97 9.41 -16.14
C ARG A 14 -2.12 8.77 -16.88
N ARG A 15 -3.35 9.06 -16.43
CA ARG A 15 -4.61 8.51 -16.98
C ARG A 15 -4.72 6.98 -16.87
N SER A 16 -3.99 6.35 -15.93
CA SER A 16 -4.08 4.91 -15.69
C SER A 16 -5.12 4.58 -14.62
N LEU A 17 -5.66 3.35 -14.68
CA LEU A 17 -6.50 2.81 -13.61
C LEU A 17 -5.75 2.71 -12.27
N ALA A 18 -4.42 2.58 -12.30
CA ALA A 18 -3.61 2.55 -11.08
C ALA A 18 -3.71 3.87 -10.30
N LEU A 19 -3.61 5.02 -11.00
CA LEU A 19 -3.75 6.32 -10.35
C LEU A 19 -5.18 6.55 -9.85
N LEU A 20 -6.19 6.17 -10.64
CA LEU A 20 -7.58 6.24 -10.21
C LEU A 20 -7.82 5.43 -8.93
N LEU A 21 -7.30 4.22 -8.85
CA LEU A 21 -7.39 3.37 -7.67
C LEU A 21 -6.74 4.01 -6.44
N CYS A 22 -5.55 4.61 -6.61
CA CYS A 22 -4.84 5.31 -5.53
C CYS A 22 -5.62 6.51 -4.97
N LEU A 23 -6.44 7.17 -5.79
CA LEU A 23 -7.27 8.29 -5.37
C LEU A 23 -8.62 7.80 -4.79
N ALA A 24 -9.24 6.81 -5.43
CA ALA A 24 -10.58 6.35 -5.07
C ALA A 24 -10.62 5.54 -3.77
N ALA A 25 -9.65 4.65 -3.54
CA ALA A 25 -9.67 3.78 -2.37
C ALA A 25 -9.62 4.56 -1.03
N PRO A 26 -8.68 5.53 -0.84
CA PRO A 26 -8.71 6.38 0.35
C PRO A 26 -9.95 7.27 0.43
N ALA A 27 -10.48 7.75 -0.72
CA ALA A 27 -11.68 8.57 -0.76
C ALA A 27 -12.91 7.80 -0.29
N CYS A 28 -13.08 6.55 -0.71
CA CYS A 28 -14.15 5.68 -0.24
C CYS A 28 -14.11 5.53 1.29
N ILE A 29 -12.94 5.34 1.89
CA ILE A 29 -12.77 5.23 3.35
C ILE A 29 -13.23 6.52 4.04
N ALA A 30 -12.75 7.67 3.59
CA ALA A 30 -13.07 8.95 4.20
C ALA A 30 -14.57 9.29 4.09
N ILE A 31 -15.18 9.02 2.94
CA ILE A 31 -16.62 9.23 2.72
C ILE A 31 -17.44 8.30 3.62
N LEU A 32 -17.14 7.01 3.64
CA LEU A 32 -17.85 6.05 4.50
C LEU A 32 -17.73 6.42 5.98
N GLY A 33 -16.53 6.79 6.42
CA GLY A 33 -16.30 7.25 7.79
C GLY A 33 -17.11 8.50 8.14
N ALA A 34 -17.17 9.49 7.25
CA ALA A 34 -17.96 10.69 7.43
C ALA A 34 -19.46 10.38 7.54
N LEU A 35 -20.00 9.53 6.67
CA LEU A 35 -21.41 9.10 6.70
C LEU A 35 -21.76 8.40 8.01
N ILE A 36 -20.89 7.52 8.50
CA ILE A 36 -21.09 6.83 9.79
C ILE A 36 -21.13 7.84 10.94
N VAL A 37 -20.26 8.86 10.92
CA VAL A 37 -20.24 9.89 11.98
C VAL A 37 -21.47 10.78 11.92
N ILE A 38 -21.94 11.16 10.74
CA ILE A 38 -23.19 11.94 10.58
C ILE A 38 -24.37 11.16 11.18
N ASP A 39 -24.44 9.86 10.98
CA ASP A 39 -25.51 9.01 11.51
C ASP A 39 -25.40 8.81 13.04
N ARG A 40 -24.26 8.32 13.51
CA ARG A 40 -24.09 7.83 14.89
C ARG A 40 -23.39 8.81 15.84
N GLY A 41 -22.67 9.79 15.31
CA GLY A 41 -21.73 10.62 16.06
C GLY A 41 -20.45 9.84 16.42
N SER A 42 -19.38 10.57 16.74
CA SER A 42 -18.10 10.00 17.18
C SER A 42 -17.26 11.08 17.85
N ASP A 43 -16.09 10.72 18.31
CA ASP A 43 -15.01 11.64 18.60
C ASP A 43 -13.93 11.61 17.53
N TRP A 44 -13.12 12.68 17.41
CA TRP A 44 -12.07 12.81 16.41
C TRP A 44 -11.06 11.64 16.42
N ARG A 45 -10.71 11.19 17.62
CA ARG A 45 -9.75 10.09 17.77
C ARG A 45 -10.31 8.79 17.23
N SER A 46 -11.52 8.44 17.64
CA SER A 46 -12.22 7.21 17.18
C SER A 46 -12.52 7.26 15.69
N PHE A 47 -12.89 8.44 15.14
CA PHE A 47 -13.08 8.63 13.71
C PHE A 47 -11.79 8.31 12.93
N VAL A 48 -10.66 8.90 13.31
CA VAL A 48 -9.38 8.65 12.63
C VAL A 48 -8.93 7.20 12.80
N GLN A 49 -8.98 6.67 14.03
CA GLN A 49 -8.53 5.30 14.32
C GLN A 49 -9.40 4.24 13.64
N GLY A 50 -10.71 4.41 13.61
CA GLY A 50 -11.62 3.49 12.94
C GLY A 50 -11.38 3.42 11.44
N ASN A 51 -11.23 4.59 10.80
CA ASN A 51 -10.92 4.66 9.37
C ASN A 51 -9.52 4.11 9.04
N ALA A 52 -8.50 4.44 9.86
CA ALA A 52 -7.16 3.89 9.72
C ALA A 52 -7.14 2.37 9.91
N GLY A 53 -7.92 1.84 10.86
CA GLY A 53 -8.09 0.40 11.07
C GLY A 53 -8.70 -0.30 9.87
N PHE A 54 -9.79 0.24 9.32
CA PHE A 54 -10.42 -0.33 8.12
C PHE A 54 -9.50 -0.24 6.89
N TRP A 55 -8.77 0.87 6.77
CA TRP A 55 -7.73 1.02 5.75
C TRP A 55 -6.67 -0.07 5.87
N ALA A 56 -6.05 -0.21 7.04
CA ALA A 56 -4.96 -1.16 7.27
C ALA A 56 -5.39 -2.62 7.09
N PHE A 57 -6.62 -2.96 7.49
CA PHE A 57 -7.09 -4.33 7.56
C PHE A 57 -7.56 -4.88 6.22
N ALA A 58 -8.30 -4.08 5.44
CA ALA A 58 -8.94 -4.54 4.21
C ALA A 58 -8.49 -3.74 2.98
N MET A 59 -8.68 -2.42 3.00
CA MET A 59 -8.53 -1.61 1.79
C MET A 59 -7.08 -1.49 1.33
N LEU A 60 -6.13 -1.31 2.23
CA LEU A 60 -4.72 -1.18 1.87
C LEU A 60 -4.18 -2.45 1.22
N PRO A 61 -4.29 -3.67 1.81
CA PRO A 61 -3.79 -4.87 1.16
C PRO A 61 -4.50 -5.20 -0.16
N LEU A 62 -5.81 -4.99 -0.27
CA LEU A 62 -6.54 -5.17 -1.53
C LEU A 62 -6.13 -4.15 -2.59
N THR A 63 -5.93 -2.90 -2.19
CA THR A 63 -5.44 -1.85 -3.10
C THR A 63 -4.03 -2.15 -3.58
N LEU A 64 -3.12 -2.59 -2.69
CA LEU A 64 -1.76 -3.01 -3.05
C LEU A 64 -1.78 -4.22 -4.00
N THR A 65 -2.70 -5.16 -3.79
CA THR A 65 -2.91 -6.30 -4.69
C THR A 65 -3.31 -5.85 -6.09
N ALA A 66 -4.35 -5.04 -6.20
CA ALA A 66 -4.82 -4.54 -7.49
C ALA A 66 -3.77 -3.64 -8.17
N LEU A 67 -3.10 -2.78 -7.39
CA LEU A 67 -2.05 -1.89 -7.88
C LEU A 67 -0.85 -2.66 -8.43
N SER A 68 -0.39 -3.70 -7.74
CA SER A 68 0.72 -4.53 -8.21
C SER A 68 0.39 -5.24 -9.52
N VAL A 69 -0.84 -5.73 -9.66
CA VAL A 69 -1.35 -6.34 -10.89
C VAL A 69 -1.38 -5.31 -12.03
N LEU A 70 -1.93 -4.13 -11.78
CA LEU A 70 -2.01 -3.06 -12.79
C LEU A 70 -0.61 -2.63 -13.26
N LEU A 71 0.33 -2.43 -12.33
CA LEU A 71 1.71 -2.07 -12.66
C LEU A 71 2.44 -3.16 -13.47
N ALA A 72 2.18 -4.45 -13.18
CA ALA A 72 2.74 -5.56 -13.95
C ALA A 72 2.10 -5.69 -15.34
N GLN A 73 0.78 -5.49 -15.44
CA GLN A 73 0.06 -5.62 -16.71
C GLN A 73 0.39 -4.50 -17.72
N MET A 74 0.87 -3.35 -17.28
CA MET A 74 1.38 -2.32 -18.18
C MET A 74 2.50 -2.85 -19.10
N GLU A 75 3.30 -3.82 -18.63
CA GLU A 75 4.37 -4.44 -19.44
C GLU A 75 3.90 -5.73 -20.12
N HIS A 76 3.17 -6.57 -19.40
CA HIS A 76 2.71 -7.87 -19.92
C HIS A 76 1.66 -7.72 -21.04
N GLY A 77 0.72 -6.77 -20.88
CA GLY A 77 -0.34 -6.53 -21.85
C GLY A 77 0.16 -5.96 -23.19
N ALA A 78 1.16 -5.09 -23.15
CA ALA A 78 1.74 -4.46 -24.32
C ALA A 78 2.81 -5.32 -25.03
N LYS A 79 3.12 -6.53 -24.55
CA LYS A 79 4.30 -7.32 -24.95
C LYS A 79 5.61 -6.48 -24.94
N ALA A 80 5.63 -5.46 -24.08
CA ALA A 80 6.68 -4.46 -24.07
C ALA A 80 7.98 -4.97 -23.42
N TRP A 81 7.95 -6.13 -22.78
CA TRP A 81 9.14 -6.70 -22.14
C TRP A 81 10.30 -6.88 -23.09
N ASP A 82 10.06 -7.35 -24.32
CA ASP A 82 11.13 -7.54 -25.32
C ASP A 82 11.78 -6.22 -25.70
N HIS A 83 10.98 -5.13 -25.83
CA HIS A 83 11.50 -3.79 -26.10
C HIS A 83 12.20 -3.17 -24.88
N VAL A 84 11.63 -3.32 -23.69
CA VAL A 84 12.21 -2.78 -22.44
C VAL A 84 13.54 -3.48 -22.11
N LEU A 85 13.64 -4.78 -22.37
CA LEU A 85 14.83 -5.58 -22.14
C LEU A 85 15.91 -5.40 -23.22
N ALA A 86 15.54 -4.93 -24.42
CA ALA A 86 16.46 -4.58 -25.50
C ALA A 86 17.11 -3.20 -25.33
N LEU A 87 16.61 -2.37 -24.43
CA LEU A 87 17.20 -1.06 -24.15
C LEU A 87 18.58 -1.22 -23.49
N PRO A 88 19.58 -0.40 -23.91
CA PRO A 88 20.89 -0.42 -23.29
C PRO A 88 20.80 0.09 -21.84
N GLY A 89 20.71 -0.83 -20.91
CA GLY A 89 20.65 -0.52 -19.47
C GLY A 89 20.42 -1.78 -18.64
N ALA A 90 20.92 -1.77 -17.41
CA ALA A 90 20.72 -2.91 -16.52
C ALA A 90 19.24 -3.10 -16.22
N ARG A 91 18.70 -4.29 -16.51
CA ARG A 91 17.32 -4.73 -16.20
C ARG A 91 16.95 -4.41 -14.74
N ARG A 92 17.93 -4.45 -13.85
CA ARG A 92 17.80 -4.04 -12.45
C ARG A 92 17.16 -2.65 -12.29
N ASN A 93 17.49 -1.69 -13.16
CA ASN A 93 16.97 -0.32 -13.07
C ASN A 93 15.46 -0.26 -13.37
N VAL A 94 14.94 -1.12 -14.24
CA VAL A 94 13.51 -1.22 -14.54
C VAL A 94 12.74 -1.70 -13.32
N TYR A 95 13.20 -2.78 -12.70
CA TYR A 95 12.55 -3.34 -11.50
C TYR A 95 12.66 -2.38 -10.32
N LEU A 96 13.81 -1.75 -10.14
CA LEU A 96 14.01 -0.74 -9.11
C LEU A 96 13.05 0.45 -9.30
N ALA A 97 12.87 0.93 -10.54
CA ALA A 97 11.92 2.00 -10.84
C ALA A 97 10.49 1.60 -10.49
N LYS A 98 10.06 0.36 -10.78
CA LYS A 98 8.73 -0.14 -10.44
C LYS A 98 8.51 -0.22 -8.92
N VAL A 99 9.50 -0.70 -8.17
CA VAL A 99 9.40 -0.74 -6.70
C VAL A 99 9.35 0.67 -6.13
N LEU A 100 10.16 1.60 -6.64
CA LEU A 100 10.13 3.00 -6.20
C LEU A 100 8.77 3.65 -6.50
N VAL A 101 8.19 3.38 -7.67
CA VAL A 101 6.84 3.84 -8.02
C VAL A 101 5.80 3.24 -7.08
N MET A 102 5.85 1.92 -6.82
CA MET A 102 4.92 1.25 -5.89
C MET A 102 5.02 1.85 -4.48
N THR A 103 6.24 2.06 -3.98
CA THR A 103 6.48 2.69 -2.67
C THR A 103 6.00 4.15 -2.66
N GLY A 104 6.26 4.90 -3.73
CA GLY A 104 5.77 6.27 -3.86
C GLY A 104 4.24 6.36 -3.87
N LEU A 105 3.56 5.43 -4.55
CA LEU A 105 2.09 5.34 -4.54
C LEU A 105 1.54 4.94 -3.17
N LEU A 106 2.20 4.01 -2.46
CA LEU A 106 1.84 3.64 -1.09
C LEU A 106 1.91 4.85 -0.14
N VAL A 107 3.00 5.59 -0.19
CA VAL A 107 3.17 6.83 0.61
C VAL A 107 2.14 7.89 0.17
N GLY A 108 1.97 8.07 -1.13
CA GLY A 108 1.00 9.02 -1.68
C GLY A 108 -0.44 8.73 -1.24
N MET A 109 -0.86 7.46 -1.25
CA MET A 109 -2.18 7.04 -0.73
C MET A 109 -2.34 7.32 0.75
N SER A 110 -1.29 7.12 1.56
CA SER A 110 -1.32 7.38 3.00
C SER A 110 -1.43 8.88 3.30
N VAL A 111 -0.69 9.71 2.56
CA VAL A 111 -0.80 11.18 2.65
C VAL A 111 -2.18 11.64 2.18
N TRP A 112 -2.69 11.07 1.09
CA TRP A 112 -4.00 11.40 0.55
C TRP A 112 -5.12 11.02 1.53
N LEU A 113 -5.04 9.85 2.15
CA LEU A 113 -5.97 9.44 3.21
C LEU A 113 -5.93 10.41 4.39
N PHE A 114 -4.74 10.84 4.83
CA PHE A 114 -4.59 11.82 5.89
C PHE A 114 -5.34 13.12 5.56
N VAL A 115 -5.15 13.65 4.36
CA VAL A 115 -5.82 14.89 3.90
C VAL A 115 -7.32 14.70 3.86
N LEU A 116 -7.79 13.59 3.29
CA LEU A 116 -9.21 13.31 3.16
C LEU A 116 -9.92 13.09 4.50
N LEU A 117 -9.28 12.42 5.46
CA LEU A 117 -9.87 12.23 6.80
C LEU A 117 -10.07 13.57 7.51
N HIS A 118 -9.09 14.48 7.44
CA HIS A 118 -9.24 15.80 8.04
C HIS A 118 -10.28 16.66 7.30
N ALA A 119 -10.26 16.65 5.96
CA ALA A 119 -11.27 17.35 5.17
C ALA A 119 -12.68 16.82 5.45
N ALA A 120 -12.85 15.51 5.52
CA ALA A 120 -14.12 14.85 5.84
C ALA A 120 -14.59 15.19 7.27
N GLY A 121 -13.69 15.17 8.25
CA GLY A 121 -14.02 15.54 9.63
C GLY A 121 -14.50 17.00 9.75
N TYR A 122 -13.82 17.95 9.13
CA TYR A 122 -14.27 19.35 9.10
C TYR A 122 -15.58 19.53 8.32
N ALA A 123 -15.78 18.75 7.23
CA ALA A 123 -17.03 18.78 6.50
C ALA A 123 -18.20 18.24 7.37
N VAL A 124 -17.96 17.19 8.17
CA VAL A 124 -18.97 16.68 9.13
C VAL A 124 -19.31 17.75 10.17
N GLU A 125 -18.32 18.45 10.72
CA GLU A 125 -18.59 19.53 11.69
C GLU A 125 -19.41 20.67 11.09
N ALA A 126 -19.20 20.98 9.80
CA ALA A 126 -19.96 22.04 9.10
C ALA A 126 -21.40 21.61 8.78
N VAL A 127 -21.62 20.35 8.39
CA VAL A 127 -22.95 19.84 7.95
C VAL A 127 -23.79 19.33 9.15
N ALA A 128 -23.15 18.73 10.15
CA ALA A 128 -23.80 18.14 11.32
C ALA A 128 -23.07 18.55 12.62
N PRO A 129 -23.20 19.80 13.06
CA PRO A 129 -22.50 20.32 14.23
C PRO A 129 -22.76 19.48 15.48
N GLY A 130 -21.68 19.19 16.24
CA GLY A 130 -21.75 18.40 17.48
C GLY A 130 -21.77 16.88 17.28
N LYS A 131 -21.79 16.39 16.05
CA LYS A 131 -21.68 14.94 15.75
C LYS A 131 -20.24 14.44 15.90
N LEU A 132 -19.25 15.25 15.60
CA LEU A 132 -17.84 14.93 15.79
C LEU A 132 -17.30 15.72 16.99
N ARG A 133 -16.95 15.04 18.09
CA ARG A 133 -16.56 15.65 19.35
C ARG A 133 -15.05 15.69 19.51
N GLY A 134 -14.57 16.62 20.35
CA GLY A 134 -13.15 16.76 20.67
C GLY A 134 -12.40 17.57 19.62
N MET A 135 -11.08 17.51 19.66
CA MET A 135 -10.21 18.24 18.73
C MET A 135 -9.43 17.28 17.82
N PRO A 136 -9.19 17.67 16.56
CA PRO A 136 -8.34 16.90 15.67
C PRO A 136 -6.92 16.81 16.22
N GLN A 137 -6.29 15.66 16.07
CA GLN A 137 -4.90 15.40 16.45
C GLN A 137 -4.08 15.04 15.21
N PRO A 138 -3.75 16.01 14.35
CA PRO A 138 -3.11 15.74 13.06
C PRO A 138 -1.75 15.06 13.20
N GLY A 139 -0.97 15.39 14.22
CA GLY A 139 0.32 14.73 14.47
C GLY A 139 0.19 13.24 14.78
N ALA A 140 -0.79 12.85 15.59
CA ALA A 140 -1.06 11.43 15.89
C ALA A 140 -1.59 10.68 14.66
N ALA A 141 -2.48 11.31 13.87
CA ALA A 141 -2.99 10.76 12.63
C ALA A 141 -1.89 10.56 11.58
N ALA A 142 -1.03 11.56 11.38
CA ALA A 142 0.09 11.49 10.46
C ALA A 142 1.06 10.37 10.86
N ARG A 143 1.38 10.28 12.14
CA ARG A 143 2.28 9.24 12.66
C ARG A 143 1.74 7.85 12.40
N ILE A 144 0.50 7.54 12.76
CA ILE A 144 -0.08 6.21 12.59
C ILE A 144 -0.15 5.81 11.11
N LEU A 145 -0.53 6.72 10.21
CA LEU A 145 -0.58 6.45 8.78
C LEU A 145 0.81 6.26 8.16
N ALA A 146 1.82 7.00 8.63
CA ALA A 146 3.21 6.82 8.22
C ALA A 146 3.77 5.46 8.69
N GLU A 147 3.52 5.08 9.92
CA GLU A 147 3.91 3.78 10.48
C GLU A 147 3.22 2.63 9.73
N MET A 148 1.92 2.76 9.39
CA MET A 148 1.18 1.79 8.57
C MET A 148 1.78 1.68 7.16
N ALA A 149 2.14 2.78 6.52
CA ALA A 149 2.79 2.76 5.22
C ALA A 149 4.14 2.04 5.28
N CYS A 150 4.94 2.33 6.31
CA CYS A 150 6.21 1.66 6.57
C CYS A 150 6.00 0.15 6.76
N ALA A 151 5.08 -0.24 7.65
CA ALA A 151 4.78 -1.64 7.93
C ALA A 151 4.21 -2.41 6.72
N SER A 152 3.58 -1.71 5.78
CA SER A 152 3.03 -2.31 4.55
C SER A 152 4.07 -2.52 3.44
N LEU A 153 5.30 -2.04 3.60
CA LEU A 153 6.33 -2.14 2.57
C LEU A 153 6.63 -3.59 2.18
N LEU A 154 6.67 -4.50 3.17
CA LEU A 154 6.91 -5.93 2.90
C LEU A 154 5.82 -6.52 2.01
N VAL A 155 4.54 -6.31 2.33
CA VAL A 155 3.44 -6.84 1.52
C VAL A 155 3.40 -6.18 0.15
N ALA A 156 3.71 -4.88 0.04
CA ALA A 156 3.77 -4.16 -1.23
C ALA A 156 4.85 -4.73 -2.17
N VAL A 157 6.07 -4.95 -1.66
CA VAL A 157 7.18 -5.51 -2.45
C VAL A 157 6.92 -6.97 -2.79
N LEU A 158 6.41 -7.78 -1.84
CA LEU A 158 6.06 -9.18 -2.05
C LEU A 158 4.99 -9.32 -3.14
N GLN A 159 3.94 -8.53 -3.06
CA GLN A 159 2.83 -8.55 -4.01
C GLN A 159 3.28 -8.11 -5.41
N LEU A 160 4.10 -7.06 -5.49
CA LEU A 160 4.67 -6.62 -6.77
C LEU A 160 5.59 -7.69 -7.37
N TRP A 161 6.41 -8.35 -6.55
CA TRP A 161 7.29 -9.42 -7.03
C TRP A 161 6.49 -10.58 -7.62
N VAL A 162 5.44 -11.03 -6.93
CA VAL A 162 4.53 -12.06 -7.44
C VAL A 162 3.89 -11.61 -8.76
N ALA A 163 3.40 -10.35 -8.82
CA ALA A 163 2.77 -9.82 -10.02
C ALA A 163 3.72 -9.76 -11.24
N LEU A 164 4.99 -9.44 -11.02
CA LEU A 164 6.00 -9.39 -12.08
C LEU A 164 6.47 -10.80 -12.52
N ARG A 165 6.27 -11.83 -11.69
CA ARG A 165 6.66 -13.20 -11.99
C ARG A 165 5.71 -13.90 -12.97
N PHE A 166 4.42 -13.59 -12.92
CA PHE A 166 3.39 -14.24 -13.70
C PHE A 166 2.89 -13.31 -14.82
N ARG A 167 2.76 -13.85 -16.05
CA ARG A 167 2.16 -13.10 -17.17
C ARG A 167 0.65 -12.92 -16.98
N SER A 168 -0.01 -13.91 -16.37
CA SER A 168 -1.44 -13.83 -16.02
C SER A 168 -1.64 -12.98 -14.77
N PHE A 169 -2.69 -12.19 -14.76
CA PHE A 169 -3.09 -11.40 -13.59
C PHE A 169 -3.73 -12.24 -12.47
N VAL A 170 -4.18 -13.46 -12.78
CA VAL A 170 -4.91 -14.31 -11.84
C VAL A 170 -4.08 -14.76 -10.64
N PRO A 171 -2.85 -15.32 -10.79
CA PRO A 171 -2.07 -15.76 -9.63
C PRO A 171 -1.76 -14.63 -8.62
N PRO A 172 -1.28 -13.44 -9.02
CA PRO A 172 -1.03 -12.37 -8.04
C PRO A 172 -2.31 -11.84 -7.40
N LEU A 173 -3.44 -11.82 -8.13
CA LEU A 173 -4.73 -11.42 -7.59
C LEU A 173 -5.21 -12.41 -6.52
N VAL A 174 -5.19 -13.71 -6.83
CA VAL A 174 -5.56 -14.77 -5.88
C VAL A 174 -4.66 -14.75 -4.66
N PHE A 175 -3.35 -14.58 -4.85
CA PHE A 175 -2.39 -14.50 -3.75
C PHE A 175 -2.70 -13.35 -2.78
N GLY A 176 -2.99 -12.15 -3.30
CA GLY A 176 -3.30 -10.99 -2.46
C GLY A 176 -4.66 -11.10 -1.76
N ILE A 177 -5.69 -11.56 -2.49
CA ILE A 177 -7.03 -11.77 -1.91
C ILE A 177 -6.96 -12.86 -0.84
N ALA A 178 -6.36 -14.01 -1.13
CA ALA A 178 -6.21 -15.10 -0.16
C ALA A 178 -5.42 -14.65 1.07
N GLY A 179 -4.32 -13.89 0.89
CA GLY A 179 -3.57 -13.30 2.00
C GLY A 179 -4.42 -12.39 2.87
N THR A 180 -5.28 -11.57 2.27
CA THR A 180 -6.21 -10.69 3.01
C THR A 180 -7.25 -11.52 3.79
N PHE A 181 -7.82 -12.58 3.20
CA PHE A 181 -8.75 -13.47 3.91
C PHE A 181 -8.07 -14.24 5.04
N VAL A 182 -6.85 -14.73 4.83
CA VAL A 182 -6.08 -15.37 5.91
C VAL A 182 -5.82 -14.38 7.05
N ALA A 183 -5.58 -13.10 6.76
CA ALA A 183 -5.42 -12.06 7.78
C ALA A 183 -6.67 -11.92 8.66
N LEU A 184 -7.89 -12.06 8.11
CA LEU A 184 -9.13 -12.02 8.88
C LEU A 184 -9.15 -13.08 10.00
N VAL A 185 -8.67 -14.27 9.69
CA VAL A 185 -8.62 -15.38 10.66
C VAL A 185 -7.42 -15.26 11.60
N ALA A 186 -6.29 -14.77 11.07
CA ALA A 186 -5.03 -14.72 11.79
C ALA A 186 -4.91 -13.52 12.76
N VAL A 187 -5.82 -12.54 12.71
CA VAL A 187 -5.73 -11.30 13.52
C VAL A 187 -5.66 -11.57 15.02
N GLY A 188 -6.38 -12.57 15.51
CA GLY A 188 -6.37 -12.99 16.92
C GLY A 188 -5.31 -14.02 17.28
N ALA A 189 -4.61 -14.59 16.30
CA ALA A 189 -3.63 -15.65 16.51
C ALA A 189 -2.24 -15.10 16.87
N ARG A 190 -1.43 -15.90 17.61
CA ARG A 190 -0.03 -15.56 17.86
C ARG A 190 0.79 -15.43 16.58
N GLN A 191 0.49 -16.27 15.59
CA GLN A 191 1.15 -16.29 14.28
C GLN A 191 0.83 -15.03 13.45
N GLY A 192 -0.31 -14.37 13.71
CA GLY A 192 -0.68 -13.09 13.09
C GLY A 192 0.32 -11.96 13.34
N LEU A 193 1.17 -12.10 14.37
CA LEU A 193 2.27 -11.19 14.64
C LEU A 193 3.27 -11.11 13.48
N TYR A 194 3.52 -12.22 12.79
CA TYR A 194 4.53 -12.34 11.72
C TYR A 194 3.90 -12.35 10.31
N PHE A 195 2.58 -12.22 10.21
CA PHE A 195 1.89 -12.32 8.92
C PHE A 195 1.93 -11.00 8.15
N PRO A 196 2.51 -10.94 6.93
CA PRO A 196 2.76 -9.70 6.21
C PRO A 196 1.51 -8.81 6.03
N TRP A 197 0.35 -9.40 5.75
CA TRP A 197 -0.91 -8.68 5.57
C TRP A 197 -1.46 -8.04 6.85
N LEU A 198 -0.96 -8.46 8.03
CA LEU A 198 -1.37 -7.89 9.31
C LEU A 198 -0.38 -6.85 9.86
N MET A 199 0.75 -6.59 9.20
CA MET A 199 1.75 -5.64 9.71
C MET A 199 1.17 -4.24 9.90
N ALA A 200 0.40 -3.73 8.93
CA ALA A 200 -0.26 -2.43 9.05
C ALA A 200 -1.29 -2.39 10.20
N VAL A 201 -1.99 -3.50 10.44
CA VAL A 201 -2.95 -3.62 11.56
C VAL A 201 -2.22 -3.70 12.90
N ASN A 202 -1.13 -4.46 12.96
CA ASN A 202 -0.33 -4.63 14.17
C ASN A 202 0.33 -3.32 14.66
N VAL A 203 0.45 -2.32 13.79
CA VAL A 203 0.85 -0.94 14.19
C VAL A 203 -0.13 -0.33 15.19
N MET A 204 -1.42 -0.68 15.11
CA MET A 204 -2.45 -0.18 16.03
C MET A 204 -2.55 -0.99 17.33
N ALA A 205 -1.76 -2.06 17.47
CA ALA A 205 -1.81 -2.89 18.66
C ALA A 205 -1.37 -2.11 19.91
N THR A 206 -2.06 -2.34 21.00
CA THR A 206 -1.72 -1.77 22.32
C THR A 206 -0.45 -2.38 22.91
N ASP A 207 -0.09 -3.59 22.45
CA ASP A 207 1.15 -4.26 22.83
C ASP A 207 2.36 -3.65 22.10
N PRO A 208 3.31 -3.03 22.82
CA PRO A 208 4.52 -2.44 22.21
C PRO A 208 5.37 -3.44 21.43
N GLY A 209 5.36 -4.72 21.86
CA GLY A 209 6.07 -5.79 21.15
C GLY A 209 5.49 -6.05 19.77
N ARG A 210 4.17 -6.08 19.63
CA ARG A 210 3.48 -6.21 18.33
C ARG A 210 3.78 -5.04 17.40
N HIS A 211 3.71 -3.83 17.92
CA HIS A 211 4.03 -2.62 17.18
C HIS A 211 5.46 -2.62 16.64
N ALA A 212 6.45 -2.94 17.52
CA ALA A 212 7.86 -2.99 17.13
C ALA A 212 8.11 -4.05 16.03
N VAL A 213 7.56 -5.26 16.20
CA VAL A 213 7.68 -6.34 15.19
C VAL A 213 7.05 -5.92 13.86
N ALA A 214 5.91 -5.25 13.87
CA ALA A 214 5.26 -4.76 12.66
C ALA A 214 6.16 -3.79 11.86
N LEU A 215 6.81 -2.85 12.52
CA LEU A 215 7.74 -1.92 11.88
C LEU A 215 9.04 -2.60 11.43
N MET A 216 9.61 -3.47 12.26
CA MET A 216 10.85 -4.18 11.93
C MET A 216 10.67 -5.15 10.75
N LEU A 217 9.63 -5.99 10.78
CA LEU A 217 9.36 -6.95 9.72
C LEU A 217 8.73 -6.28 8.50
N GLY A 218 7.75 -5.41 8.68
CA GLY A 218 7.08 -4.73 7.58
C GLY A 218 8.02 -3.77 6.86
N GLY A 219 8.65 -2.85 7.59
CA GLY A 219 9.58 -1.88 7.03
C GLY A 219 10.95 -2.50 6.71
N GLY A 220 11.62 -3.06 7.71
CA GLY A 220 12.95 -3.66 7.55
C GLY A 220 12.95 -4.89 6.65
N GLY A 221 11.98 -5.82 6.84
CA GLY A 221 11.80 -6.97 5.97
C GLY A 221 11.44 -6.56 4.54
N GLY A 222 10.62 -5.53 4.35
CA GLY A 222 10.31 -4.95 3.06
C GLY A 222 11.56 -4.40 2.35
N ALA A 223 12.39 -3.66 3.06
CA ALA A 223 13.67 -3.14 2.53
C ALA A 223 14.65 -4.28 2.19
N ALA A 224 14.76 -5.30 3.04
CA ALA A 224 15.58 -6.48 2.78
C ALA A 224 15.10 -7.26 1.55
N MET A 225 13.78 -7.43 1.40
CA MET A 225 13.19 -8.10 0.25
C MET A 225 13.41 -7.31 -1.05
N LEU A 226 13.32 -5.99 -0.99
CA LEU A 226 13.66 -5.11 -2.11
C LEU A 226 15.12 -5.30 -2.52
N ALA A 227 16.05 -5.32 -1.57
CA ALA A 227 17.47 -5.57 -1.84
C ALA A 227 17.69 -6.96 -2.46
N ALA A 228 17.05 -8.01 -1.91
CA ALA A 228 17.11 -9.36 -2.43
C ALA A 228 16.56 -9.45 -3.87
N MET A 229 15.43 -8.81 -4.14
CA MET A 229 14.84 -8.72 -5.49
C MET A 229 15.83 -8.10 -6.48
N CYS A 230 16.49 -6.99 -6.11
CA CYS A 230 17.49 -6.34 -6.96
C CYS A 230 18.69 -7.25 -7.25
N VAL A 231 19.17 -8.01 -6.25
CA VAL A 231 20.30 -8.95 -6.41
C VAL A 231 19.93 -10.15 -7.30
N VAL A 232 18.75 -10.76 -7.06
CA VAL A 232 18.29 -11.93 -7.83
C VAL A 232 18.08 -11.58 -9.29
N LEU A 233 17.52 -10.41 -9.57
CA LEU A 233 17.29 -9.95 -10.93
C LEU A 233 18.60 -9.56 -11.64
N ALA A 234 19.56 -8.99 -10.92
CA ALA A 234 20.90 -8.71 -11.46
C ALA A 234 21.67 -9.99 -11.83
N ARG A 235 21.52 -11.08 -11.05
CA ARG A 235 22.20 -12.35 -11.33
C ARG A 235 21.61 -13.09 -12.53
N ARG A 236 20.32 -12.97 -12.81
CA ARG A 236 19.69 -13.58 -13.98
C ARG A 236 20.21 -12.98 -15.30
N ASP A 237 20.68 -11.75 -15.28
CA ASP A 237 21.29 -11.10 -16.46
C ASP A 237 22.65 -11.69 -16.82
N MET A 238 23.36 -12.35 -15.87
CA MET A 238 24.66 -12.97 -16.09
C MET A 238 24.60 -14.41 -16.60
N VAL A 239 23.44 -15.06 -16.49
CA VAL A 239 23.25 -16.48 -16.90
C VAL A 239 22.59 -16.58 -18.28
N SER A 240 22.07 -15.50 -18.83
CA SER A 240 21.40 -15.44 -20.14
C SER A 240 22.26 -14.78 -21.24
N GLY A 241 23.53 -14.57 -21.00
CA GLY A 241 24.57 -14.25 -21.98
C GLY A 241 25.46 -15.48 -22.20
#